data_1dd5157a53588ec2459a73ac91eabe23
#
_entry.id   1dd5157a53588ec2459a73ac91eabe23
#
_cell.length_a   1.000
_cell.length_b   1.000
_cell.length_c   1.000
_cell.angle_alpha   90.00
_cell.angle_beta   90.00
_cell.angle_gamma   90.00
#
_symmetry.space_group_name_H-M   'P 1'
#
loop_
_entity.id
_entity.type
_entity.pdbx_description
1 polymer ?
#
loop_
_entity_poly.entity_id
_entity_poly.type
_entity_poly.pdbx_seq_one_letter_code
_entity_poly.pdbx_strand_id
1 'polypeptide(L)'
;TTVLAADDLSGVAAILDGVRRIQASGVPYPRIEIVFTVGEEPQLRGSRHYDFTQLQSKLGFALDSPGRIGRVVNAAPSTAQLYYDVYGKSAHAGNAPEKGINALVVSSKILASINEGRLDPESTANFAICSAGNATNVVCDHVHVEGETRSSCHEKMEAYCEYFEKFCHDTVEGTGAKIETRVDKVYRCFRVDENSATINLMRKVFSEMGIEMTVERGGGGMDANRLNEHGVECVGLATGYAQNHTPNEYVYVDDLIKSGEMVQKIILNYEA
;
A
#
# COMPACT_ATOMS: atom_id res chain seq x y z
N THR A 1 -16.96 15.97 10.72
CA THR A 1 -16.93 15.24 9.45
C THR A 1 -16.01 14.04 9.61
N THR A 2 -16.52 12.85 9.29
CA THR A 2 -15.82 11.58 9.36
C THR A 2 -15.74 10.98 7.96
N VAL A 3 -14.77 10.11 7.71
CA VAL A 3 -14.70 9.26 6.53
C VAL A 3 -15.82 8.20 6.65
N LEU A 4 -16.39 7.77 5.53
CA LEU A 4 -17.47 6.77 5.51
C LEU A 4 -16.98 5.38 5.93
N ALA A 5 -15.71 5.08 5.69
CA ALA A 5 -15.07 3.77 5.85
C ALA A 5 -15.69 2.69 4.93
N ALA A 6 -16.15 3.09 3.73
CA ALA A 6 -16.53 2.14 2.69
C ALA A 6 -15.30 1.36 2.18
N ASP A 7 -14.17 1.97 2.25
CA ASP A 7 -12.82 1.43 2.21
C ASP A 7 -12.42 0.96 3.63
N ASP A 8 -12.45 -0.36 4.02
CA ASP A 8 -12.98 -1.47 3.19
C ASP A 8 -14.17 -2.21 3.86
N LEU A 9 -15.04 -1.51 4.59
CA LEU A 9 -16.25 -2.14 5.13
C LEU A 9 -17.21 -2.64 4.03
N SER A 10 -17.09 -2.11 2.80
CA SER A 10 -17.85 -2.61 1.65
C SER A 10 -17.42 -4.03 1.26
N GLY A 11 -16.14 -4.35 1.30
CA GLY A 11 -15.62 -5.70 1.09
C GLY A 11 -16.01 -6.65 2.20
N VAL A 12 -15.93 -6.22 3.45
CA VAL A 12 -16.40 -7.01 4.60
C VAL A 12 -17.90 -7.35 4.44
N ALA A 13 -18.74 -6.37 4.10
CA ALA A 13 -20.16 -6.58 3.89
C ALA A 13 -20.43 -7.54 2.71
N ALA A 14 -19.69 -7.39 1.59
CA ALA A 14 -19.82 -8.25 0.42
C ALA A 14 -19.47 -9.72 0.75
N ILE A 15 -18.39 -9.95 1.50
CA ILE A 15 -17.99 -11.30 1.94
C ILE A 15 -19.09 -11.93 2.80
N LEU A 16 -19.57 -11.22 3.81
CA LEU A 16 -20.59 -11.72 4.71
C LEU A 16 -21.93 -12.00 3.99
N ASP A 17 -22.34 -11.11 3.08
CA ASP A 17 -23.56 -11.31 2.30
C ASP A 17 -23.43 -12.48 1.31
N GLY A 18 -22.29 -12.61 0.61
CA GLY A 18 -22.03 -13.71 -0.30
C GLY A 18 -22.04 -15.08 0.39
N VAL A 19 -21.42 -15.17 1.57
CA VAL A 19 -21.45 -16.40 2.38
C VAL A 19 -22.86 -16.70 2.88
N ARG A 20 -23.60 -15.70 3.33
CA ARG A 20 -25.02 -15.87 3.72
C ARG A 20 -25.87 -16.38 2.54
N ARG A 21 -25.68 -15.84 1.34
CA ARG A 21 -26.40 -16.24 0.12
C ARG A 21 -26.11 -17.70 -0.23
N ILE A 22 -24.82 -18.13 -0.20
CA ILE A 22 -24.45 -19.51 -0.54
C ILE A 22 -25.01 -20.50 0.48
N GLN A 23 -24.96 -20.18 1.78
CA GLN A 23 -25.56 -21.01 2.83
C GLN A 23 -27.09 -21.14 2.65
N ALA A 24 -27.76 -20.04 2.34
CA ALA A 24 -29.20 -20.04 2.12
C ALA A 24 -29.65 -20.80 0.85
N SER A 25 -28.77 -20.94 -0.15
CA SER A 25 -29.06 -21.64 -1.40
C SER A 25 -29.20 -23.16 -1.23
N GLY A 26 -28.58 -23.72 -0.18
CA GLY A 26 -28.52 -25.17 0.03
C GLY A 26 -27.67 -25.92 -0.99
N VAL A 27 -26.99 -25.23 -1.91
CA VAL A 27 -26.10 -25.84 -2.90
C VAL A 27 -24.78 -26.22 -2.22
N PRO A 28 -24.21 -27.41 -2.48
CA PRO A 28 -22.87 -27.75 -2.02
C PRO A 28 -21.84 -26.75 -2.53
N TYR A 29 -20.88 -26.39 -1.69
CA TYR A 29 -19.81 -25.46 -2.04
C TYR A 29 -18.46 -25.93 -1.44
N PRO A 30 -17.33 -25.50 -2.03
CA PRO A 30 -16.01 -25.87 -1.55
C PRO A 30 -15.70 -25.24 -0.19
N ARG A 31 -14.61 -25.66 0.42
CA ARG A 31 -14.08 -24.99 1.61
C ARG A 31 -13.76 -23.52 1.30
N ILE A 32 -14.21 -22.64 2.15
CA ILE A 32 -13.95 -21.20 2.09
C ILE A 32 -13.10 -20.82 3.28
N GLU A 33 -12.08 -20.01 3.04
CA GLU A 33 -11.26 -19.39 4.07
C GLU A 33 -11.49 -17.88 3.99
N ILE A 34 -11.95 -17.28 5.10
CA ILE A 34 -12.21 -15.85 5.20
C ILE A 34 -11.17 -15.28 6.15
N VAL A 35 -10.45 -14.27 5.69
CA VAL A 35 -9.45 -13.57 6.48
C VAL A 35 -9.86 -12.10 6.58
N PHE A 36 -10.05 -11.61 7.78
CA PHE A 36 -10.20 -10.20 8.08
C PHE A 36 -8.96 -9.74 8.81
N THR A 37 -8.23 -8.81 8.23
CA THR A 37 -7.02 -8.22 8.81
C THR A 37 -7.35 -6.92 9.52
N VAL A 38 -6.47 -6.48 10.41
CA VAL A 38 -6.59 -5.20 11.11
C VAL A 38 -5.46 -4.26 10.66
N GLY A 39 -5.78 -2.95 10.53
CA GLY A 39 -4.77 -1.95 10.21
C GLY A 39 -4.12 -2.19 8.84
N GLU A 40 -4.93 -2.31 7.79
CA GLU A 40 -4.47 -2.35 6.40
C GLU A 40 -3.81 -1.02 6.03
N GLU A 41 -4.50 0.09 6.22
CA GLU A 41 -4.10 1.45 5.92
C GLU A 41 -2.72 1.86 6.50
N PRO A 42 -2.41 1.58 7.78
CA PRO A 42 -1.07 1.79 8.31
C PRO A 42 -0.11 0.67 7.90
N GLN A 43 0.03 0.43 6.58
CA GLN A 43 1.06 -0.43 5.99
C GLN A 43 0.86 -1.93 6.23
N LEU A 44 -0.35 -2.41 6.01
CA LEU A 44 -0.70 -3.84 6.03
C LEU A 44 -0.33 -4.54 7.37
N ARG A 45 -0.53 -3.85 8.50
CA ARG A 45 -0.05 -4.35 9.82
C ARG A 45 -0.60 -5.73 10.17
N GLY A 46 -1.88 -5.96 9.91
CA GLY A 46 -2.53 -7.24 10.21
C GLY A 46 -1.95 -8.38 9.37
N SER A 47 -1.94 -8.23 8.06
CA SER A 47 -1.41 -9.25 7.16
C SER A 47 0.11 -9.42 7.27
N ARG A 48 0.86 -8.37 7.64
CA ARG A 48 2.30 -8.48 7.93
C ARG A 48 2.62 -9.46 9.06
N HIS A 49 1.70 -9.65 10.01
CA HIS A 49 1.87 -10.53 11.17
C HIS A 49 0.99 -11.79 11.12
N TYR A 50 0.25 -11.97 10.03
CA TYR A 50 -0.60 -13.13 9.84
C TYR A 50 0.23 -14.39 9.56
N ASP A 51 -0.15 -15.51 10.17
CA ASP A 51 0.48 -16.80 9.90
C ASP A 51 -0.15 -17.47 8.67
N PHE A 52 0.41 -17.22 7.50
CA PHE A 52 -0.06 -17.74 6.21
C PHE A 52 0.02 -19.26 6.09
N THR A 53 0.75 -19.95 6.98
CA THR A 53 0.79 -21.44 6.97
C THR A 53 -0.55 -22.06 7.35
N GLN A 54 -1.46 -21.26 7.92
CA GLN A 54 -2.82 -21.69 8.24
C GLN A 54 -3.72 -21.78 7.01
N LEU A 55 -3.37 -21.08 5.91
CA LEU A 55 -4.15 -21.09 4.68
C LEU A 55 -3.85 -22.35 3.86
N GLN A 56 -4.91 -22.95 3.36
CA GLN A 56 -4.84 -24.09 2.42
C GLN A 56 -5.24 -23.67 1.00
N SER A 57 -5.99 -22.59 0.88
CA SER A 57 -6.43 -22.01 -0.39
C SER A 57 -5.24 -21.57 -1.25
N LYS A 58 -5.34 -21.77 -2.56
CA LYS A 58 -4.34 -21.35 -3.55
C LYS A 58 -4.77 -20.17 -4.37
N LEU A 59 -6.07 -19.87 -4.41
CA LEU A 59 -6.66 -18.70 -5.03
C LEU A 59 -7.25 -17.81 -3.95
N GLY A 60 -7.07 -16.49 -4.12
CA GLY A 60 -7.56 -15.48 -3.19
C GLY A 60 -8.15 -14.26 -3.90
N PHE A 61 -9.01 -13.54 -3.20
CA PHE A 61 -9.64 -12.32 -3.67
C PHE A 61 -9.64 -11.30 -2.51
N ALA A 62 -8.96 -10.17 -2.70
CA ALA A 62 -9.00 -9.05 -1.77
C ALA A 62 -10.07 -8.07 -2.25
N LEU A 63 -11.14 -7.90 -1.49
CA LEU A 63 -12.26 -7.03 -1.86
C LEU A 63 -12.00 -5.58 -1.43
N ASP A 64 -10.83 -5.09 -1.72
CA ASP A 64 -10.26 -3.84 -1.24
C ASP A 64 -9.69 -3.02 -2.41
N SER A 65 -10.54 -2.75 -3.39
CA SER A 65 -10.16 -1.89 -4.50
C SER A 65 -11.24 -0.85 -4.79
N PRO A 66 -10.86 0.42 -4.97
CA PRO A 66 -11.82 1.46 -5.35
C PRO A 66 -12.35 1.27 -6.77
N GLY A 67 -13.50 1.85 -7.05
CA GLY A 67 -14.11 1.88 -8.38
C GLY A 67 -15.33 0.98 -8.51
N ARG A 68 -15.88 0.96 -9.73
CA ARG A 68 -17.09 0.20 -10.05
C ARG A 68 -16.81 -1.30 -10.06
N ILE A 69 -17.80 -2.09 -9.67
CA ILE A 69 -17.74 -3.55 -9.80
C ILE A 69 -17.43 -3.95 -11.26
N GLY A 70 -16.58 -4.96 -11.45
CA GLY A 70 -16.02 -5.36 -12.74
C GLY A 70 -14.53 -5.04 -12.88
N ARG A 71 -14.02 -4.11 -12.06
CA ARG A 71 -12.60 -3.80 -12.00
C ARG A 71 -11.85 -4.84 -11.17
N VAL A 72 -10.80 -5.41 -11.77
CA VAL A 72 -9.89 -6.40 -11.16
C VAL A 72 -8.48 -5.82 -11.15
N VAL A 73 -7.86 -5.78 -9.99
CA VAL A 73 -6.47 -5.34 -9.82
C VAL A 73 -5.57 -6.57 -9.78
N ASN A 74 -4.81 -6.78 -10.85
CA ASN A 74 -3.95 -7.96 -11.00
C ASN A 74 -2.48 -7.70 -10.69
N ALA A 75 -2.11 -6.48 -10.33
CA ALA A 75 -0.73 -6.14 -9.97
C ALA A 75 -0.70 -4.93 -9.02
N ALA A 76 0.22 -4.92 -8.08
CA ALA A 76 0.49 -3.79 -7.20
C ALA A 76 2.00 -3.64 -6.96
N PRO A 77 2.49 -2.43 -6.62
CA PRO A 77 3.92 -2.17 -6.44
C PRO A 77 4.48 -2.76 -5.14
N SER A 78 5.81 -2.90 -5.08
CA SER A 78 6.55 -2.93 -3.82
C SER A 78 6.58 -1.54 -3.20
N THR A 79 6.65 -1.47 -1.87
CA THR A 79 6.75 -0.21 -1.14
C THR A 79 7.76 -0.33 0.00
N ALA A 80 8.57 0.72 0.17
CA ALA A 80 9.39 0.91 1.34
C ALA A 80 9.19 2.34 1.88
N GLN A 81 9.15 2.44 3.22
CA GLN A 81 9.20 3.73 3.92
C GLN A 81 10.64 4.11 4.19
N LEU A 82 10.95 5.38 4.01
CA LEU A 82 12.29 5.95 4.09
C LEU A 82 12.31 7.02 5.18
N TYR A 83 13.26 6.91 6.09
CA TYR A 83 13.39 7.86 7.18
C TYR A 83 14.83 8.29 7.30
N TYR A 84 15.06 9.58 7.59
CA TYR A 84 16.37 10.02 8.07
C TYR A 84 16.25 11.08 9.14
N ASP A 85 17.20 11.05 10.05
CA ASP A 85 17.41 12.04 11.09
C ASP A 85 18.78 12.66 10.94
N VAL A 86 18.83 14.00 10.79
CA VAL A 86 20.07 14.75 10.78
C VAL A 86 20.27 15.42 12.15
N TYR A 87 21.39 15.10 12.78
CA TYR A 87 21.81 15.68 14.06
C TYR A 87 22.95 16.66 13.86
N GLY A 88 22.70 17.91 14.12
CA GLY A 88 23.67 18.99 14.13
C GLY A 88 24.13 19.33 15.54
N LYS A 89 24.30 20.64 15.80
CA LYS A 89 24.67 21.16 17.10
C LYS A 89 24.02 22.53 17.33
N SER A 90 23.28 22.67 18.42
CA SER A 90 22.69 23.95 18.80
C SER A 90 23.75 25.00 19.20
N ALA A 91 23.45 26.25 18.93
CA ALA A 91 24.20 27.40 19.36
C ALA A 91 23.29 28.64 19.36
N HIS A 92 23.65 29.70 20.06
CA HIS A 92 22.93 30.97 20.02
C HIS A 92 23.18 31.65 18.66
N ALA A 93 22.13 31.80 17.84
CA ALA A 93 22.24 32.25 16.46
C ALA A 93 22.86 33.63 16.27
N GLY A 94 22.67 34.55 17.25
CA GLY A 94 23.25 35.90 17.20
C GLY A 94 24.61 36.08 17.87
N ASN A 95 24.95 35.21 18.85
CA ASN A 95 26.18 35.39 19.65
C ASN A 95 27.33 34.49 19.24
N ALA A 96 27.03 33.28 18.80
CA ALA A 96 28.05 32.26 18.48
C ALA A 96 27.58 31.24 17.44
N PRO A 97 27.04 31.67 16.27
CA PRO A 97 26.50 30.77 15.26
C PRO A 97 27.57 29.79 14.74
N GLU A 98 28.83 30.20 14.71
CA GLU A 98 29.98 29.40 14.26
C GLU A 98 30.29 28.19 15.16
N LYS A 99 29.72 28.13 16.38
CA LYS A 99 29.85 26.97 17.27
C LYS A 99 28.76 25.93 17.04
N GLY A 100 27.74 26.28 16.25
CA GLY A 100 26.64 25.40 15.87
C GLY A 100 26.89 24.67 14.56
N ILE A 101 26.09 23.63 14.35
CA ILE A 101 25.97 22.90 13.08
C ILE A 101 24.48 22.86 12.75
N ASN A 102 24.07 23.56 11.70
CA ASN A 102 22.66 23.68 11.37
C ASN A 102 22.15 22.45 10.60
N ALA A 103 21.46 21.56 11.31
CA ALA A 103 20.86 20.36 10.75
C ALA A 103 19.88 20.64 9.61
N LEU A 104 19.12 21.76 9.69
CA LEU A 104 18.14 22.14 8.67
C LEU A 104 18.84 22.50 7.34
N VAL A 105 19.97 23.22 7.41
CA VAL A 105 20.76 23.53 6.21
C VAL A 105 21.39 22.28 5.61
N VAL A 106 21.85 21.32 6.44
CA VAL A 106 22.38 20.04 5.97
C VAL A 106 21.27 19.20 5.33
N SER A 107 20.13 19.04 5.98
CA SER A 107 18.97 18.30 5.46
C SER A 107 18.43 18.90 4.16
N SER A 108 18.44 20.24 4.03
CA SER A 108 17.99 20.91 2.79
C SER A 108 18.84 20.54 1.58
N LYS A 109 20.15 20.22 1.75
CA LYS A 109 21.00 19.75 0.66
C LYS A 109 20.61 18.35 0.21
N ILE A 110 20.21 17.49 1.14
CA ILE A 110 19.67 16.16 0.81
C ILE A 110 18.42 16.32 -0.02
N LEU A 111 17.41 17.04 0.50
CA LEU A 111 16.10 17.21 -0.16
C LEU A 111 16.20 17.93 -1.51
N ALA A 112 17.14 18.87 -1.67
CA ALA A 112 17.32 19.59 -2.93
C ALA A 112 18.01 18.77 -4.04
N SER A 113 18.59 17.63 -3.72
CA SER A 113 19.46 16.89 -4.65
C SER A 113 19.15 15.42 -4.76
N ILE A 114 18.36 14.86 -3.84
CA ILE A 114 17.93 13.47 -3.92
C ILE A 114 16.97 13.27 -5.10
N ASN A 115 17.08 12.15 -5.79
CA ASN A 115 16.13 11.81 -6.84
C ASN A 115 14.76 11.52 -6.24
N GLU A 116 13.74 12.27 -6.65
CA GLU A 116 12.34 12.10 -6.22
C GLU A 116 11.35 12.22 -7.37
N GLY A 117 10.08 12.06 -7.08
CA GLY A 117 8.99 12.09 -8.04
C GLY A 117 8.94 10.81 -8.89
N ARG A 118 8.79 10.95 -10.20
CA ARG A 118 8.82 9.84 -11.15
C ARG A 118 10.26 9.48 -11.50
N LEU A 119 10.77 8.39 -10.93
CA LEU A 119 12.16 7.94 -11.16
C LEU A 119 12.33 7.28 -12.54
N ASP A 120 11.35 6.44 -12.89
CA ASP A 120 11.24 5.76 -14.18
C ASP A 120 9.76 5.35 -14.41
N PRO A 121 9.38 4.69 -15.54
CA PRO A 121 7.99 4.30 -15.80
C PRO A 121 7.37 3.40 -14.73
N GLU A 122 8.19 2.72 -13.92
CA GLU A 122 7.77 1.73 -12.92
C GLU A 122 7.96 2.18 -11.48
N SER A 123 8.73 3.28 -11.25
CA SER A 123 9.22 3.64 -9.92
C SER A 123 8.92 5.09 -9.57
N THR A 124 8.62 5.33 -8.29
CA THR A 124 8.43 6.67 -7.71
C THR A 124 9.12 6.75 -6.35
N ALA A 125 9.52 7.95 -5.95
CA ALA A 125 9.89 8.28 -4.59
C ALA A 125 9.28 9.63 -4.18
N ASN A 126 8.96 9.79 -2.91
CA ASN A 126 8.38 11.02 -2.39
C ASN A 126 8.84 11.26 -0.95
N PHE A 127 9.16 12.51 -0.61
CA PHE A 127 9.49 12.93 0.75
C PHE A 127 8.47 13.98 1.18
N ALA A 128 7.55 13.61 2.06
CA ALA A 128 6.35 14.38 2.33
C ALA A 128 6.31 15.00 3.74
N ILE A 129 7.04 14.44 4.70
CA ILE A 129 7.02 14.89 6.09
C ILE A 129 8.42 15.37 6.45
N CYS A 130 8.49 16.58 7.01
CA CYS A 130 9.71 17.14 7.56
C CYS A 130 9.38 17.92 8.84
N SER A 131 10.10 17.61 9.92
CA SER A 131 10.01 18.36 11.16
C SER A 131 11.39 18.85 11.60
N ALA A 132 11.50 20.13 11.99
CA ALA A 132 12.79 20.75 12.28
C ALA A 132 12.65 21.97 13.20
N GLY A 133 13.61 22.13 14.11
CA GLY A 133 13.83 23.35 14.90
C GLY A 133 12.71 23.68 15.88
N ASN A 134 13.03 24.57 16.85
CA ASN A 134 12.09 24.97 17.89
C ASN A 134 12.05 26.49 18.11
N ALA A 135 13.10 27.23 17.72
CA ALA A 135 13.20 28.68 17.94
C ALA A 135 14.13 29.32 16.91
N THR A 136 13.80 30.56 16.50
CA THR A 136 14.54 31.30 15.46
C THR A 136 15.92 31.83 15.93
N ASN A 137 16.13 31.95 17.22
CA ASN A 137 17.38 32.40 17.82
C ASN A 137 18.33 31.27 18.24
N VAL A 138 18.00 30.02 17.86
CA VAL A 138 18.83 28.82 18.11
C VAL A 138 19.15 28.16 16.78
N VAL A 139 20.41 27.81 16.55
CA VAL A 139 20.83 26.98 15.40
C VAL A 139 20.14 25.63 15.52
N CYS A 140 19.43 25.22 14.46
CA CYS A 140 18.68 23.99 14.43
C CYS A 140 19.61 22.76 14.56
N ASP A 141 19.40 21.95 15.55
CA ASP A 141 20.26 20.80 15.89
C ASP A 141 19.65 19.43 15.53
N HIS A 142 18.40 19.40 15.08
CA HIS A 142 17.74 18.15 14.65
C HIS A 142 16.73 18.39 13.54
N VAL A 143 16.72 17.50 12.57
CA VAL A 143 15.70 17.39 11.52
C VAL A 143 15.32 15.95 11.34
N HIS A 144 14.02 15.67 11.30
CA HIS A 144 13.44 14.39 10.93
C HIS A 144 12.70 14.51 9.61
N VAL A 145 12.92 13.55 8.70
CA VAL A 145 12.24 13.49 7.41
C VAL A 145 11.72 12.08 7.16
N GLU A 146 10.49 12.01 6.61
CA GLU A 146 9.86 10.77 6.18
C GLU A 146 9.50 10.84 4.69
N GLY A 147 9.69 9.71 4.02
CA GLY A 147 9.35 9.52 2.62
C GLY A 147 9.00 8.07 2.33
N GLU A 148 8.66 7.80 1.06
CA GLU A 148 8.40 6.47 0.56
C GLU A 148 8.99 6.27 -0.83
N THR A 149 9.20 5.02 -1.20
CA THR A 149 9.48 4.62 -2.59
C THR A 149 8.59 3.45 -2.97
N ARG A 150 8.14 3.47 -4.23
CA ARG A 150 7.31 2.40 -4.81
C ARG A 150 7.88 1.97 -6.16
N SER A 151 7.80 0.67 -6.44
CA SER A 151 8.12 0.16 -7.78
C SER A 151 7.33 -1.10 -8.11
N SER A 152 6.91 -1.24 -9.37
CA SER A 152 6.37 -2.49 -9.90
C SER A 152 7.45 -3.56 -10.14
N CYS A 153 8.74 -3.21 -9.98
CA CYS A 153 9.88 -4.11 -9.96
C CYS A 153 10.54 -4.04 -8.57
N HIS A 154 10.55 -5.16 -7.85
CA HIS A 154 11.05 -5.20 -6.47
C HIS A 154 12.53 -4.80 -6.38
N GLU A 155 13.34 -5.30 -7.31
CA GLU A 155 14.78 -5.05 -7.38
C GLU A 155 15.09 -3.55 -7.58
N LYS A 156 14.26 -2.83 -8.33
CA LYS A 156 14.39 -1.37 -8.49
C LYS A 156 14.07 -0.62 -7.19
N MET A 157 13.05 -1.06 -6.47
CA MET A 157 12.74 -0.49 -5.15
C MET A 157 13.89 -0.70 -4.17
N GLU A 158 14.48 -1.90 -4.14
CA GLU A 158 15.63 -2.20 -3.29
C GLU A 158 16.87 -1.35 -3.67
N ALA A 159 17.16 -1.26 -4.97
CA ALA A 159 18.25 -0.41 -5.46
C ALA A 159 18.07 1.07 -5.09
N TYR A 160 16.82 1.56 -5.09
CA TYR A 160 16.55 2.92 -4.63
C TYR A 160 16.75 3.07 -3.11
N CYS A 161 16.40 2.07 -2.33
CA CYS A 161 16.66 2.09 -0.88
C CYS A 161 18.17 2.18 -0.57
N GLU A 162 18.98 1.39 -1.27
CA GLU A 162 20.46 1.45 -1.14
C GLU A 162 21.00 2.81 -1.60
N TYR A 163 20.49 3.34 -2.73
CA TYR A 163 20.85 4.69 -3.19
C TYR A 163 20.50 5.75 -2.15
N PHE A 164 19.28 5.69 -1.56
CA PHE A 164 18.82 6.63 -0.55
C PHE A 164 19.76 6.67 0.66
N GLU A 165 20.06 5.53 1.25
CA GLU A 165 20.97 5.45 2.41
C GLU A 165 22.36 6.01 2.08
N LYS A 166 22.95 5.54 0.97
CA LYS A 166 24.26 6.01 0.53
C LYS A 166 24.27 7.52 0.26
N PHE A 167 23.29 8.02 -0.47
CA PHE A 167 23.18 9.45 -0.83
C PHE A 167 23.07 10.35 0.41
N CYS A 168 22.26 9.93 1.38
CA CYS A 168 22.10 10.62 2.66
C CYS A 168 23.44 10.72 3.40
N HIS A 169 24.16 9.61 3.54
CA HIS A 169 25.44 9.57 4.22
C HIS A 169 26.52 10.39 3.49
N ASP A 170 26.63 10.22 2.17
CA ASP A 170 27.60 10.97 1.35
C ASP A 170 27.35 12.50 1.42
N THR A 171 26.09 12.94 1.46
CA THR A 171 25.72 14.37 1.52
C THR A 171 26.09 15.00 2.86
N VAL A 172 26.04 14.24 3.94
CA VAL A 172 26.35 14.71 5.30
C VAL A 172 27.85 14.67 5.59
N GLU A 173 28.60 13.87 4.86
CA GLU A 173 30.06 13.75 5.04
C GLU A 173 30.75 15.12 4.96
N GLY A 174 31.67 15.39 5.88
CA GLY A 174 32.38 16.65 5.97
C GLY A 174 31.61 17.86 6.49
N THR A 175 30.31 17.75 6.74
CA THR A 175 29.50 18.88 7.30
C THR A 175 29.65 19.05 8.81
N GLY A 176 30.17 18.04 9.50
CA GLY A 176 30.23 17.94 10.96
C GLY A 176 28.92 17.48 11.63
N ALA A 177 27.82 17.35 10.87
CA ALA A 177 26.59 16.73 11.34
C ALA A 177 26.71 15.20 11.36
N LYS A 178 25.76 14.54 12.05
CA LYS A 178 25.56 13.11 11.97
C LYS A 178 24.24 12.82 11.28
N ILE A 179 24.10 11.65 10.67
CA ILE A 179 22.87 11.18 10.08
C ILE A 179 22.56 9.75 10.51
N GLU A 180 21.30 9.48 10.75
CA GLU A 180 20.77 8.14 10.90
C GLU A 180 19.72 7.92 9.81
N THR A 181 19.77 6.81 9.11
CA THR A 181 18.81 6.40 8.10
C THR A 181 18.09 5.13 8.54
N ARG A 182 16.83 5.01 8.17
CA ARG A 182 16.06 3.79 8.38
C ARG A 182 15.17 3.53 7.16
N VAL A 183 15.21 2.31 6.68
CA VAL A 183 14.35 1.80 5.61
C VAL A 183 13.45 0.71 6.19
N ASP A 184 12.15 0.85 6.03
CA ASP A 184 11.17 -0.20 6.35
C ASP A 184 10.56 -0.72 5.05
N LYS A 185 10.96 -1.92 4.62
CA LYS A 185 10.40 -2.62 3.45
C LYS A 185 9.02 -3.18 3.86
N VAL A 186 7.95 -2.58 3.33
CA VAL A 186 6.59 -2.85 3.80
C VAL A 186 6.02 -4.11 3.15
N TYR A 187 6.00 -4.17 1.83
CA TYR A 187 5.51 -5.32 1.06
C TYR A 187 6.15 -5.39 -0.32
N ARG A 188 6.10 -6.58 -0.89
CA ARG A 188 6.61 -6.89 -2.22
C ARG A 188 5.53 -6.69 -3.29
N CYS A 189 5.94 -6.29 -4.51
CA CYS A 189 5.05 -6.25 -5.65
C CYS A 189 4.54 -7.64 -6.01
N PHE A 190 3.35 -7.69 -6.61
CA PHE A 190 2.85 -8.89 -7.26
C PHE A 190 2.32 -8.58 -8.66
N ARG A 191 2.25 -9.60 -9.48
CA ARG A 191 1.56 -9.58 -10.75
C ARG A 191 0.97 -10.96 -11.05
N VAL A 192 -0.34 -11.02 -11.15
CA VAL A 192 -1.08 -12.21 -11.59
C VAL A 192 -1.26 -12.14 -13.10
N ASP A 193 -0.95 -13.24 -13.80
CA ASP A 193 -1.10 -13.32 -15.25
C ASP A 193 -2.58 -13.21 -15.67
N GLU A 194 -2.84 -12.50 -16.76
CA GLU A 194 -4.21 -12.31 -17.25
C GLU A 194 -4.89 -13.58 -17.73
N ASN A 195 -4.15 -14.67 -17.95
CA ASN A 195 -4.66 -15.98 -18.30
C ASN A 195 -4.65 -16.96 -17.11
N SER A 196 -4.37 -16.47 -15.90
CA SER A 196 -4.36 -17.29 -14.69
C SER A 196 -5.73 -17.87 -14.35
N ALA A 197 -5.75 -18.85 -13.46
CA ALA A 197 -6.98 -19.46 -12.97
C ALA A 197 -7.88 -18.43 -12.27
N THR A 198 -7.30 -17.55 -11.45
CA THR A 198 -8.02 -16.49 -10.72
C THR A 198 -8.69 -15.50 -11.67
N ILE A 199 -7.97 -15.02 -12.69
CA ILE A 199 -8.51 -14.06 -13.68
C ILE A 199 -9.58 -14.74 -14.56
N ASN A 200 -9.36 -15.98 -14.97
CA ASN A 200 -10.35 -16.72 -15.75
C ASN A 200 -11.63 -17.00 -14.98
N LEU A 201 -11.54 -17.32 -13.69
CA LEU A 201 -12.69 -17.42 -12.81
C LEU A 201 -13.47 -16.10 -12.77
N MET A 202 -12.80 -14.97 -12.62
CA MET A 202 -13.46 -13.65 -12.60
C MET A 202 -14.11 -13.32 -13.95
N ARG A 203 -13.50 -13.66 -15.07
CA ARG A 203 -14.15 -13.50 -16.40
C ARG A 203 -15.47 -14.27 -16.49
N LYS A 204 -15.48 -15.51 -16.01
CA LYS A 204 -16.69 -16.33 -15.97
C LYS A 204 -17.75 -15.67 -15.08
N VAL A 205 -17.38 -15.30 -13.87
CA VAL A 205 -18.28 -14.66 -12.88
C VAL A 205 -18.90 -13.39 -13.44
N PHE A 206 -18.08 -12.46 -13.95
CA PHE A 206 -18.61 -11.20 -14.47
C PHE A 206 -19.42 -11.37 -15.76
N SER A 207 -19.06 -12.33 -16.62
CA SER A 207 -19.89 -12.68 -17.78
C SER A 207 -21.27 -13.15 -17.38
N GLU A 208 -21.38 -14.00 -16.34
CA GLU A 208 -22.68 -14.46 -15.82
C GLU A 208 -23.49 -13.33 -15.15
N MET A 209 -22.82 -12.31 -14.63
CA MET A 209 -23.47 -11.14 -14.04
C MET A 209 -23.81 -10.06 -15.08
N GLY A 210 -23.42 -10.22 -16.34
CA GLY A 210 -23.59 -9.19 -17.37
C GLY A 210 -22.77 -7.92 -17.09
N ILE A 211 -21.62 -8.06 -16.43
CA ILE A 211 -20.74 -6.97 -16.06
C ILE A 211 -19.48 -7.02 -16.95
N GLU A 212 -19.10 -5.88 -17.51
CA GLU A 212 -17.85 -5.76 -18.25
C GLU A 212 -16.66 -5.83 -17.26
N MET A 213 -15.69 -6.68 -17.54
CA MET A 213 -14.51 -6.84 -16.72
C MET A 213 -13.35 -6.01 -17.27
N THR A 214 -12.71 -5.24 -16.39
CA THR A 214 -11.41 -4.60 -16.67
C THR A 214 -10.32 -5.19 -15.79
N VAL A 215 -9.11 -5.35 -16.33
CA VAL A 215 -7.93 -5.79 -15.59
C VAL A 215 -6.92 -4.66 -15.58
N GLU A 216 -6.51 -4.24 -14.41
CA GLU A 216 -5.69 -3.04 -14.23
C GLU A 216 -4.59 -3.26 -13.20
N ARG A 217 -3.56 -2.39 -13.26
CA ARG A 217 -2.54 -2.30 -12.19
C ARG A 217 -3.01 -1.33 -11.11
N GLY A 218 -2.86 -1.71 -9.85
CA GLY A 218 -3.04 -0.83 -8.71
C GLY A 218 -1.85 0.13 -8.52
N GLY A 219 -2.13 1.33 -7.98
CA GLY A 219 -1.10 2.31 -7.62
C GLY A 219 -0.59 2.16 -6.17
N GLY A 220 -1.36 1.47 -5.32
CA GLY A 220 -1.05 1.18 -3.92
C GLY A 220 -0.92 -0.32 -3.65
N GLY A 221 -0.51 -0.67 -2.44
CA GLY A 221 -0.55 -2.04 -1.94
C GLY A 221 -1.90 -2.38 -1.35
N MET A 222 -2.10 -3.65 -1.11
CA MET A 222 -3.26 -4.24 -0.44
C MET A 222 -2.86 -5.60 0.13
N ASP A 223 -3.70 -6.24 0.91
CA ASP A 223 -3.42 -7.57 1.47
C ASP A 223 -3.11 -8.64 0.41
N ALA A 224 -3.55 -8.45 -0.84
CA ALA A 224 -3.15 -9.31 -1.97
C ALA A 224 -1.63 -9.35 -2.20
N ASN A 225 -0.87 -8.28 -1.85
CA ASN A 225 0.59 -8.31 -1.91
C ASN A 225 1.15 -9.42 -1.01
N ARG A 226 0.64 -9.50 0.22
CA ARG A 226 1.07 -10.50 1.20
C ARG A 226 0.63 -11.91 0.83
N LEU A 227 -0.60 -12.07 0.35
CA LEU A 227 -1.11 -13.37 -0.10
C LEU A 227 -0.26 -13.93 -1.25
N ASN A 228 0.04 -13.11 -2.26
CA ASN A 228 0.90 -13.52 -3.38
C ASN A 228 2.33 -13.84 -2.94
N GLU A 229 2.91 -13.07 -2.01
CA GLU A 229 4.24 -13.32 -1.44
C GLU A 229 4.31 -14.71 -0.77
N HIS A 230 3.18 -15.18 -0.21
CA HIS A 230 3.07 -16.48 0.46
C HIS A 230 2.45 -17.59 -0.40
N GLY A 231 2.36 -17.39 -1.71
CA GLY A 231 1.98 -18.43 -2.69
C GLY A 231 0.47 -18.67 -2.82
N VAL A 232 -0.34 -17.69 -2.41
CA VAL A 232 -1.78 -17.64 -2.73
C VAL A 232 -1.97 -16.65 -3.87
N GLU A 233 -2.34 -17.15 -5.07
CA GLU A 233 -2.62 -16.28 -6.21
C GLU A 233 -3.84 -15.42 -5.93
N CYS A 234 -3.64 -14.14 -5.67
CA CYS A 234 -4.66 -13.21 -5.20
C CYS A 234 -4.73 -11.96 -6.07
N VAL A 235 -5.95 -11.52 -6.38
CA VAL A 235 -6.24 -10.27 -7.09
C VAL A 235 -7.12 -9.37 -6.23
N GLY A 236 -7.02 -8.05 -6.46
CA GLY A 236 -7.93 -7.07 -5.86
C GLY A 236 -9.23 -6.97 -6.65
N LEU A 237 -10.36 -6.83 -5.96
CA LEU A 237 -11.68 -6.66 -6.56
C LEU A 237 -12.33 -5.37 -6.06
N ALA A 238 -12.90 -4.59 -6.99
CA ALA A 238 -13.63 -3.38 -6.65
C ALA A 238 -15.03 -3.71 -6.10
N THR A 239 -15.45 -2.97 -5.07
CA THR A 239 -16.72 -3.14 -4.36
C THR A 239 -17.66 -1.93 -4.49
N GLY A 240 -17.30 -0.95 -5.31
CA GLY A 240 -18.14 0.21 -5.62
C GLY A 240 -17.86 1.45 -4.78
N TYR A 241 -16.84 1.47 -3.95
CA TYR A 241 -16.46 2.69 -3.23
C TYR A 241 -15.56 3.60 -4.09
N ALA A 242 -15.56 4.88 -3.78
CA ALA A 242 -14.75 5.88 -4.45
C ALA A 242 -14.46 7.07 -3.54
N GLN A 243 -13.47 7.89 -3.92
CA GLN A 243 -12.95 9.02 -3.16
C GLN A 243 -12.52 8.63 -1.74
N ASN A 244 -12.00 7.41 -1.60
CA ASN A 244 -11.45 6.91 -0.34
C ASN A 244 -10.36 7.85 0.22
N HIS A 245 -10.07 7.75 1.51
CA HIS A 245 -9.14 8.60 2.27
C HIS A 245 -9.54 10.09 2.30
N THR A 246 -10.79 10.42 1.94
CA THR A 246 -11.33 11.77 1.99
C THR A 246 -12.71 11.85 2.68
N PRO A 247 -13.12 13.02 3.18
CA PRO A 247 -14.49 13.20 3.70
C PRO A 247 -15.60 13.08 2.64
N ASN A 248 -15.25 13.00 1.36
CA ASN A 248 -16.18 12.85 0.25
C ASN A 248 -16.33 11.40 -0.20
N GLU A 249 -15.80 10.46 0.56
CA GLU A 249 -15.92 9.02 0.29
C GLU A 249 -17.39 8.60 0.18
N TYR A 250 -17.67 7.79 -0.81
CA TYR A 250 -18.99 7.22 -1.04
C TYR A 250 -18.91 5.80 -1.62
N VAL A 251 -20.02 5.08 -1.58
CA VAL A 251 -20.20 3.77 -2.22
C VAL A 251 -21.44 3.77 -3.09
N TYR A 252 -21.35 3.18 -4.28
CA TYR A 252 -22.52 2.92 -5.12
C TYR A 252 -23.31 1.75 -4.53
N VAL A 253 -24.53 2.00 -4.09
CA VAL A 253 -25.38 1.00 -3.42
C VAL A 253 -25.62 -0.22 -4.32
N ASP A 254 -25.85 -0.01 -5.62
CA ASP A 254 -26.06 -1.12 -6.57
C ASP A 254 -24.81 -2.00 -6.69
N ASP A 255 -23.60 -1.41 -6.65
CA ASP A 255 -22.35 -2.16 -6.69
C ASP A 255 -22.12 -2.93 -5.39
N LEU A 256 -22.43 -2.32 -4.25
CA LEU A 256 -22.34 -3.00 -2.95
C LEU A 256 -23.23 -4.24 -2.89
N ILE A 257 -24.48 -4.16 -3.39
CA ILE A 257 -25.39 -5.30 -3.47
C ILE A 257 -24.85 -6.38 -4.42
N LYS A 258 -24.34 -5.97 -5.60
CA LYS A 258 -23.76 -6.87 -6.58
C LYS A 258 -22.44 -7.50 -6.10
N SER A 259 -21.71 -6.84 -5.21
CA SER A 259 -20.48 -7.40 -4.64
C SER A 259 -20.75 -8.65 -3.78
N GLY A 260 -21.88 -8.69 -3.05
CA GLY A 260 -22.32 -9.91 -2.36
C GLY A 260 -22.72 -11.04 -3.33
N GLU A 261 -23.35 -10.70 -4.46
CA GLU A 261 -23.64 -11.66 -5.53
C GLU A 261 -22.35 -12.16 -6.20
N MET A 262 -21.39 -11.27 -6.46
CA MET A 262 -20.08 -11.61 -6.99
C MET A 262 -19.37 -12.63 -6.11
N VAL A 263 -19.32 -12.42 -4.80
CA VAL A 263 -18.72 -13.38 -3.85
C VAL A 263 -19.42 -14.73 -3.92
N GLN A 264 -20.77 -14.76 -3.92
CA GLN A 264 -21.52 -16.02 -4.09
C GLN A 264 -21.16 -16.73 -5.38
N LYS A 265 -21.07 -16.02 -6.52
CA LYS A 265 -20.72 -16.60 -7.81
C LYS A 265 -19.27 -17.07 -7.90
N ILE A 266 -18.33 -16.39 -7.26
CA ILE A 266 -16.95 -16.86 -7.13
C ILE A 266 -16.94 -18.25 -6.48
N ILE A 267 -17.64 -18.40 -5.36
CA ILE A 267 -17.70 -19.67 -4.62
C ILE A 267 -18.34 -20.77 -5.44
N LEU A 268 -19.45 -20.49 -6.14
CA LEU A 268 -20.17 -21.47 -6.95
C LEU A 268 -19.43 -21.88 -8.23
N ASN A 269 -18.62 -21.00 -8.79
CA ASN A 269 -17.89 -21.24 -10.03
C ASN A 269 -16.47 -21.75 -9.81
N TYR A 270 -16.00 -21.84 -8.57
CA TYR A 270 -14.71 -22.41 -8.25
C TYR A 270 -14.74 -23.94 -8.49
N GLU A 271 -13.87 -24.40 -9.36
CA GLU A 271 -13.62 -25.81 -9.64
C GLU A 271 -12.30 -26.20 -8.93
N ALA A 272 -12.37 -27.16 -8.00
CA ALA A 272 -11.23 -27.56 -7.15
C ALA A 272 -10.20 -28.40 -7.94
#